data_7634bbd849c9086f72ca1b9b826007eb
#
_entry.id   7634bbd849c9086f72ca1b9b826007eb
#
_cell.length_a   1.000
_cell.length_b   1.000
_cell.length_c   1.000
_cell.angle_alpha   90.00
_cell.angle_beta   90.00
_cell.angle_gamma   90.00
#
_symmetry.space_group_name_H-M   'P 1'
#
loop_
_entity.id
_entity.type
_entity.pdbx_description
1 polymer ?
#
loop_
_entity_poly.entity_id
_entity_poly.type
_entity_poly.pdbx_seq_one_letter_code
_entity_poly.pdbx_strand_id
1 'polypeptide(L)'
;PARRGSPQPPARPAAEGRITLTLHIQPGARKTGFAGIHGDALKVRLAAPPVDGKANAALVDLVAAALGVPKSAVALKSGHASRRKVLEIAGADLARALALASG
;
A
#
# COMPACT_ATOMS: atom_id res chain seq x y z
N PRO A 1 -22.94 0.68 -14.47
CA PRO A 1 -22.56 -0.24 -15.12
C PRO A 1 -21.81 -1.44 -14.84
N ALA A 2 -21.64 -2.14 -15.83
CA ALA A 2 -21.24 -3.45 -15.67
C ALA A 2 -20.00 -3.64 -14.92
N ARG A 3 -19.17 -2.70 -14.98
CA ARG A 3 -17.98 -2.92 -14.39
C ARG A 3 -18.00 -2.78 -12.98
N ARG A 4 -19.07 -2.45 -12.39
CA ARG A 4 -19.09 -2.37 -11.04
C ARG A 4 -18.82 -3.65 -10.43
N GLY A 5 -18.95 -4.74 -11.05
CA GLY A 5 -18.63 -6.02 -10.51
C GLY A 5 -17.15 -6.36 -10.56
N SER A 6 -16.34 -5.53 -11.16
CA SER A 6 -14.92 -5.80 -11.32
C SER A 6 -14.12 -4.92 -10.38
N PRO A 7 -13.62 -5.47 -9.27
CA PRO A 7 -12.84 -4.65 -8.35
C PRO A 7 -11.56 -4.16 -9.01
N GLN A 8 -11.15 -2.98 -8.65
CA GLN A 8 -9.90 -2.42 -9.13
C GLN A 8 -8.73 -3.15 -8.47
N PRO A 9 -7.64 -3.37 -9.16
CA PRO A 9 -6.46 -3.94 -8.50
C PRO A 9 -5.86 -2.95 -7.51
N PRO A 10 -5.23 -3.44 -6.45
CA PRO A 10 -4.64 -2.53 -5.47
C PRO A 10 -3.43 -1.77 -6.01
N ALA A 11 -2.79 -2.27 -7.05
CA ALA A 11 -1.66 -1.58 -7.66
C ALA A 11 -1.96 -1.34 -9.13
N ARG A 12 -1.63 -0.15 -9.62
CA ARG A 12 -1.89 0.23 -11.01
C ARG A 12 -0.73 1.08 -11.54
N PRO A 13 -0.50 1.07 -12.85
CA PRO A 13 0.51 1.94 -13.43
C PRO A 13 0.14 3.40 -13.23
N ALA A 14 1.14 4.23 -13.03
CA ALA A 14 0.99 5.67 -12.94
C ALA A 14 1.96 6.33 -13.91
N ALA A 15 1.93 7.65 -13.96
CA ALA A 15 2.78 8.38 -14.88
C ALA A 15 4.27 8.13 -14.64
N GLU A 16 5.05 8.22 -15.70
CA GLU A 16 6.52 8.18 -15.60
C GLU A 16 7.11 6.91 -14.99
N GLY A 17 6.48 5.79 -15.28
CA GLY A 17 7.00 4.53 -14.79
C GLY A 17 6.77 4.27 -13.32
N ARG A 18 5.98 5.09 -12.67
CA ARG A 18 5.62 4.87 -11.27
C ARG A 18 4.41 3.97 -11.19
N ILE A 19 4.15 3.47 -9.99
CA ILE A 19 2.92 2.73 -9.73
C ILE A 19 2.18 3.39 -8.58
N THR A 20 0.85 3.24 -8.58
CA THR A 20 -0.01 3.69 -7.49
C THR A 20 -0.46 2.47 -6.72
N LEU A 21 -0.25 2.46 -5.43
CA LEU A 21 -0.63 1.35 -4.56
C LEU A 21 -1.63 1.85 -3.53
N THR A 22 -2.82 1.25 -3.52
CA THR A 22 -3.86 1.59 -2.56
C THR A 22 -3.84 0.58 -1.42
N LEU A 23 -3.84 1.09 -0.21
CA LEU A 23 -3.70 0.27 0.99
C LEU A 23 -4.80 0.58 1.99
N HIS A 24 -5.23 -0.46 2.70
CA HIS A 24 -6.16 -0.31 3.83
C HIS A 24 -5.40 -0.75 5.09
N ILE A 25 -5.17 0.18 6.00
CA ILE A 25 -4.28 -0.02 7.13
C ILE A 25 -5.05 -0.43 8.38
N GLN A 26 -4.55 -1.44 9.07
CA GLN A 26 -5.07 -1.85 10.35
C GLN A 26 -3.94 -1.68 11.38
N PRO A 27 -3.92 -0.55 12.11
CA PRO A 27 -2.88 -0.31 13.11
C PRO A 27 -3.16 -1.10 14.38
N GLY A 28 -2.18 -1.14 15.26
CA GLY A 28 -2.34 -1.83 16.53
C GLY A 28 -2.34 -3.34 16.43
N ALA A 29 -1.90 -3.88 15.32
CA ALA A 29 -1.80 -5.33 15.15
C ALA A 29 -0.59 -5.87 15.90
N ARG A 30 -0.60 -7.17 16.16
CA ARG A 30 0.54 -7.80 16.83
C ARG A 30 1.74 -7.91 15.92
N LYS A 31 1.50 -8.13 14.64
CA LYS A 31 2.56 -8.28 13.66
C LYS A 31 2.27 -7.43 12.45
N THR A 32 3.32 -6.92 11.86
CA THR A 32 3.24 -6.16 10.63
C THR A 32 3.26 -7.12 9.44
N GLY A 33 2.38 -6.93 8.47
CA GLY A 33 2.36 -7.76 7.28
C GLY A 33 1.18 -7.45 6.38
N PHE A 34 1.23 -8.05 5.18
CA PHE A 34 0.15 -7.91 4.23
C PHE A 34 -0.89 -9.00 4.48
N ALA A 35 -2.15 -8.66 4.36
CA ALA A 35 -3.25 -9.53 4.73
C ALA A 35 -4.30 -9.70 3.62
N GLY A 36 -3.86 -9.69 2.37
CA GLY A 36 -4.75 -9.91 1.22
C GLY A 36 -5.47 -8.66 0.77
N ILE A 37 -6.55 -8.84 0.04
CA ILE A 37 -7.32 -7.76 -0.56
C ILE A 37 -8.49 -7.35 0.32
N HIS A 38 -8.72 -6.05 0.42
CA HIS A 38 -9.88 -5.50 1.08
C HIS A 38 -10.52 -4.51 0.09
N GLY A 39 -11.53 -4.96 -0.65
CA GLY A 39 -12.12 -4.17 -1.73
C GLY A 39 -11.12 -3.95 -2.85
N ASP A 40 -10.80 -2.70 -3.13
CA ASP A 40 -9.81 -2.34 -4.14
C ASP A 40 -8.45 -2.01 -3.52
N ALA A 41 -8.25 -2.38 -2.26
CA ALA A 41 -7.03 -2.04 -1.53
C ALA A 41 -6.34 -3.29 -1.02
N LEU A 42 -5.04 -3.19 -0.85
CA LEU A 42 -4.24 -4.22 -0.21
C LEU A 42 -4.32 -4.00 1.29
N LYS A 43 -4.79 -4.99 2.03
CA LYS A 43 -4.90 -4.87 3.48
C LYS A 43 -3.54 -5.04 4.13
N VAL A 44 -3.21 -4.12 5.02
CA VAL A 44 -1.92 -4.13 5.72
C VAL A 44 -2.18 -4.04 7.22
N ARG A 45 -1.58 -4.96 7.97
CA ARG A 45 -1.58 -4.89 9.42
C ARG A 45 -0.28 -4.25 9.85
N LEU A 46 -0.36 -3.27 10.72
CA LEU A 46 0.82 -2.59 11.24
C LEU A 46 0.90 -2.73 12.75
N ALA A 47 2.04 -3.20 13.21
CA ALA A 47 2.33 -3.30 14.64
C ALA A 47 2.84 -1.95 15.15
N ALA A 48 2.15 -0.88 14.78
CA ALA A 48 2.50 0.47 15.17
C ALA A 48 1.31 1.10 15.86
N PRO A 49 1.53 2.05 16.77
CA PRO A 49 0.42 2.73 17.40
C PRO A 49 -0.36 3.54 16.37
N PRO A 50 -1.68 3.76 16.58
CA PRO A 50 -2.49 4.50 15.63
C PRO A 50 -2.26 6.01 15.72
N VAL A 51 -1.00 6.39 15.63
CA VAL A 51 -0.57 7.79 15.62
C VAL A 51 -0.08 8.06 14.21
N ASP A 52 -0.66 9.04 13.56
CA ASP A 52 -0.48 9.27 12.13
C ASP A 52 0.96 9.22 11.65
N GLY A 53 1.85 9.95 12.26
CA GLY A 53 3.23 9.98 11.81
C GLY A 53 3.93 8.64 11.91
N LYS A 54 3.67 7.90 12.99
CA LYS A 54 4.33 6.60 13.18
C LYS A 54 3.78 5.53 12.25
N ALA A 55 2.48 5.51 12.05
CA ALA A 55 1.88 4.54 11.15
C ALA A 55 2.32 4.78 9.71
N ASN A 56 2.37 6.05 9.29
CA ASN A 56 2.80 6.38 7.94
C ASN A 56 4.26 6.00 7.71
N ALA A 57 5.13 6.27 8.67
CA ALA A 57 6.54 5.91 8.56
C ALA A 57 6.72 4.39 8.49
N ALA A 58 6.01 3.65 9.33
CA ALA A 58 6.08 2.19 9.33
C ALA A 58 5.59 1.62 8.01
N LEU A 59 4.54 2.22 7.43
CA LEU A 59 4.00 1.78 6.16
C LEU A 59 5.00 1.99 5.03
N VAL A 60 5.63 3.15 4.99
CA VAL A 60 6.64 3.44 3.96
C VAL A 60 7.80 2.43 4.07
N ASP A 61 8.26 2.16 5.28
CA ASP A 61 9.33 1.19 5.49
C ASP A 61 8.94 -0.19 5.00
N LEU A 62 7.73 -0.63 5.32
CA LEU A 62 7.25 -1.95 4.93
C LEU A 62 7.15 -2.07 3.41
N VAL A 63 6.56 -1.09 2.75
CA VAL A 63 6.36 -1.13 1.31
C VAL A 63 7.69 -1.05 0.57
N ALA A 64 8.59 -0.17 1.03
CA ALA A 64 9.89 -0.04 0.41
C ALA A 64 10.68 -1.36 0.48
N ALA A 65 10.66 -2.00 1.64
CA ALA A 65 11.34 -3.27 1.82
C ALA A 65 10.71 -4.38 0.97
N ALA A 66 9.39 -4.43 0.92
CA ALA A 66 8.69 -5.46 0.16
C ALA A 66 8.91 -5.34 -1.33
N LEU A 67 9.05 -4.13 -1.83
CA LEU A 67 9.23 -3.89 -3.26
C LEU A 67 10.71 -3.73 -3.65
N GLY A 68 11.61 -3.73 -2.68
CA GLY A 68 13.04 -3.64 -2.97
C GLY A 68 13.46 -2.27 -3.48
N VAL A 69 12.80 -1.21 -3.03
CA VAL A 69 13.13 0.16 -3.43
C VAL A 69 13.52 0.98 -2.20
N PRO A 70 14.24 2.09 -2.37
CA PRO A 70 14.56 2.95 -1.24
C PRO A 70 13.31 3.66 -0.74
N LYS A 71 13.31 4.06 0.53
CA LYS A 71 12.18 4.78 1.12
C LYS A 71 11.87 6.05 0.36
N SER A 72 12.87 6.72 -0.18
CA SER A 72 12.68 7.95 -0.94
C SER A 72 11.88 7.74 -2.22
N ALA A 73 11.75 6.50 -2.68
CA ALA A 73 10.97 6.19 -3.87
C ALA A 73 9.48 6.01 -3.55
N VAL A 74 9.11 6.01 -2.27
CA VAL A 74 7.73 5.81 -1.83
C VAL A 74 7.17 7.12 -1.32
N ALA A 75 6.08 7.58 -1.93
CA ALA A 75 5.44 8.83 -1.53
C ALA A 75 4.00 8.58 -1.13
N LEU A 76 3.59 9.11 0.01
CA LEU A 76 2.21 9.03 0.44
C LEU A 76 1.44 10.18 -0.23
N LYS A 77 0.52 9.83 -1.12
CA LYS A 77 -0.20 10.81 -1.92
C LYS A 77 -1.53 11.24 -1.29
N SER A 78 -2.18 10.36 -0.56
CA SER A 78 -3.41 10.70 0.12
C SER A 78 -3.65 9.78 1.29
N GLY A 79 -4.57 10.18 2.18
CA GLY A 79 -4.93 9.37 3.32
C GLY A 79 -3.98 9.50 4.50
N HIS A 80 -3.35 10.67 4.68
CA HIS A 80 -2.37 10.85 5.74
C HIS A 80 -2.93 10.55 7.13
N ALA A 81 -4.19 10.87 7.36
CA ALA A 81 -4.85 10.63 8.65
C ALA A 81 -5.98 9.62 8.54
N SER A 82 -5.97 8.80 7.51
CA SER A 82 -7.03 7.86 7.23
C SER A 82 -6.47 6.45 7.18
N ARG A 83 -7.34 5.45 7.33
CA ARG A 83 -6.90 4.06 7.18
C ARG A 83 -6.70 3.67 5.73
N ARG A 84 -7.37 4.35 4.81
CA ARG A 84 -7.18 4.13 3.39
C ARG A 84 -6.10 5.09 2.90
N LYS A 85 -5.00 4.54 2.43
CA LYS A 85 -3.86 5.33 2.01
C LYS A 85 -3.48 5.00 0.58
N VAL A 86 -3.01 6.00 -0.14
CA VAL A 86 -2.55 5.82 -1.52
C VAL A 86 -1.09 6.23 -1.59
N LEU A 87 -0.27 5.30 -2.03
CA LEU A 87 1.15 5.54 -2.22
C LEU A 87 1.48 5.57 -3.70
N GLU A 88 2.48 6.36 -4.06
CA GLU A 88 3.04 6.35 -5.40
C GLU A 88 4.49 5.93 -5.28
N ILE A 89 4.90 4.94 -6.06
CA ILE A 89 6.21 4.33 -5.90
C ILE A 89 6.97 4.36 -7.22
N ALA A 90 8.19 4.87 -7.18
CA ALA A 90 9.06 4.93 -8.34
C ALA A 90 9.98 3.72 -8.36
N GLY A 91 10.24 3.19 -9.55
CA GLY A 91 11.21 2.11 -9.70
C GLY A 91 10.76 0.75 -9.19
N ALA A 92 9.47 0.59 -8.92
CA ALA A 92 8.94 -0.69 -8.47
C ALA A 92 8.32 -1.46 -9.62
N ASP A 93 8.31 -2.79 -9.48
CA ASP A 93 7.72 -3.68 -10.46
C ASP A 93 6.23 -3.86 -10.12
N LEU A 94 5.35 -3.55 -11.07
CA LEU A 94 3.91 -3.69 -10.87
C LEU A 94 3.53 -5.12 -10.52
N ALA A 95 4.12 -6.11 -11.20
CA ALA A 95 3.82 -7.51 -10.90
C ALA A 95 4.19 -7.88 -9.47
N ARG A 96 5.30 -7.37 -8.99
CA ARG A 96 5.72 -7.63 -7.61
C ARG A 96 4.77 -6.98 -6.62
N ALA A 97 4.31 -5.76 -6.92
CA ALA A 97 3.34 -5.08 -6.07
C ALA A 97 2.02 -5.85 -6.02
N LEU A 98 1.55 -6.35 -7.16
CA LEU A 98 0.32 -7.13 -7.19
C LEU A 98 0.48 -8.47 -6.45
N ALA A 99 1.68 -9.03 -6.47
CA ALA A 99 1.94 -10.30 -5.78
C ALA A 99 1.82 -10.18 -4.27
N LEU A 100 1.94 -8.99 -3.72
CA LEU A 100 1.78 -8.79 -2.27
C LEU A 100 0.37 -9.15 -1.83
N ALA A 101 -0.61 -9.03 -2.72
CA ALA A 101 -1.99 -9.34 -2.39
C ALA A 101 -2.25 -10.84 -2.28
N SER A 102 -1.39 -11.65 -2.88
CA SER A 102 -1.56 -13.11 -2.88
C SER A 102 -0.90 -13.78 -1.69
N GLY A 103 -0.02 -13.09 -1.09
CA GLY A 103 0.79 -13.72 -0.09
C GLY A 103 0.51 -13.33 1.27
#